data_5fe3b94cf1dd259f766d97f6ced5247f
#
_entry.id   5fe3b94cf1dd259f766d97f6ced5247f
#
_cell.length_a   1.000
_cell.length_b   1.000
_cell.length_c   1.000
_cell.angle_alpha   90.00
_cell.angle_beta   90.00
_cell.angle_gamma   90.00
#
_symmetry.space_group_name_H-M   'P 1'
#
loop_
_entity.id
_entity.type
_entity.pdbx_description
1 polymer ?
#
loop_
_entity_poly.entity_id
_entity_poly.type
_entity_poly.pdbx_seq_one_letter_code
_entity_poly.pdbx_strand_id
1 'polypeptide(L)'
;MKKASMLLSALAGLALLAPAAFAQGTEAAAAGAGKGALVIAAIFGVGIAAFGCGLGQGRIGAAAQEGIARNPGAAKSMFIPMILALAFVETLVLLTFVTVFIVK
;
A
#
# COMPACT_ATOMS: atom_id res chain seq x y z
N MET A 1 8.96 -0.31 -31.53
CA MET A 1 9.81 -0.80 -30.43
C MET A 1 10.48 0.36 -29.67
N LYS A 2 11.06 1.39 -30.30
CA LYS A 2 11.70 2.54 -29.61
C LYS A 2 10.75 3.38 -28.72
N LYS A 3 9.49 3.57 -29.14
CA LYS A 3 8.48 4.33 -28.35
C LYS A 3 8.05 3.61 -27.06
N ALA A 4 7.96 2.29 -27.09
CA ALA A 4 7.62 1.50 -25.91
C ALA A 4 8.76 1.50 -24.88
N SER A 5 10.02 1.42 -25.32
CA SER A 5 11.16 1.49 -24.41
C SER A 5 11.32 2.89 -23.78
N MET A 6 11.01 3.95 -24.53
CA MET A 6 10.99 5.32 -23.99
C MET A 6 9.89 5.52 -22.94
N LEU A 7 8.72 4.96 -23.16
CA LEU A 7 7.62 5.01 -22.16
C LEU A 7 7.95 4.19 -20.91
N LEU A 8 8.59 3.02 -21.08
CA LEU A 8 9.00 2.19 -19.94
C LEU A 8 10.10 2.89 -19.12
N SER A 9 11.09 3.51 -19.77
CA SER A 9 12.13 4.24 -19.06
C SER A 9 11.61 5.51 -18.37
N ALA A 10 10.65 6.21 -18.98
CA ALA A 10 10.00 7.36 -18.37
C ALA A 10 9.15 6.96 -17.13
N LEU A 11 8.42 5.85 -17.21
CA LEU A 11 7.66 5.29 -16.09
C LEU A 11 8.58 4.79 -14.96
N ALA A 12 9.69 4.14 -15.29
CA ALA A 12 10.67 3.70 -14.31
C ALA A 12 11.37 4.89 -13.63
N GLY A 13 11.70 5.95 -14.39
CA GLY A 13 12.24 7.19 -13.84
C GLY A 13 11.25 7.91 -12.91
N LEU A 14 9.98 7.94 -13.27
CA LEU A 14 8.92 8.52 -12.45
C LEU A 14 8.70 7.73 -11.16
N ALA A 15 8.78 6.39 -11.22
CA ALA A 15 8.64 5.52 -10.05
C ALA A 15 9.81 5.65 -9.06
N LEU A 16 11.02 5.94 -9.55
CA LEU A 16 12.20 6.16 -8.71
C LEU A 16 12.23 7.57 -8.06
N LEU A 17 11.62 8.57 -8.70
CA LEU A 17 11.51 9.93 -8.18
C LEU A 17 10.28 10.13 -7.28
N ALA A 18 9.27 9.27 -7.39
CA ALA A 18 8.05 9.35 -6.62
C ALA A 18 8.29 9.38 -5.09
N PRO A 19 9.13 8.51 -4.48
CA PRO A 19 9.33 8.58 -3.03
C PRO A 19 10.00 9.88 -2.57
N ALA A 20 10.95 10.43 -3.33
CA ALA A 20 11.60 11.68 -3.00
C ALA A 20 10.65 12.89 -3.16
N ALA A 21 9.83 12.89 -4.21
CA ALA A 21 8.83 13.93 -4.44
C ALA A 21 7.70 13.87 -3.39
N PHE A 22 7.29 12.68 -2.95
CA PHE A 22 6.35 12.52 -1.85
C PHE A 22 6.92 12.98 -0.51
N ALA A 23 8.18 12.68 -0.21
CA ALA A 23 8.82 13.11 1.04
C ALA A 23 8.98 14.65 1.09
N GLN A 24 9.43 15.28 0.00
CA GLN A 24 9.59 16.73 -0.06
C GLN A 24 8.26 17.48 -0.22
N GLY A 25 7.29 16.90 -0.93
CA GLY A 25 5.96 17.46 -1.11
C GLY A 25 5.16 17.52 0.18
N THR A 26 5.33 16.57 1.09
CA THR A 26 4.70 16.60 2.41
C THR A 26 5.27 17.68 3.32
N GLU A 27 6.58 17.94 3.29
CA GLU A 27 7.18 19.03 4.09
C GLU A 27 6.83 20.41 3.54
N ALA A 28 6.90 20.61 2.23
CA ALA A 28 6.53 21.89 1.60
C ALA A 28 5.02 22.15 1.68
N ALA A 29 4.19 21.14 1.55
CA ALA A 29 2.75 21.25 1.74
C ALA A 29 2.38 21.49 3.21
N ALA A 30 3.12 20.93 4.17
CA ALA A 30 2.93 21.17 5.59
C ALA A 30 3.31 22.61 6.01
N ALA A 31 4.33 23.18 5.39
CA ALA A 31 4.80 24.53 5.70
C ALA A 31 3.88 25.65 5.17
N GLY A 32 3.08 25.39 4.11
CA GLY A 32 2.23 26.38 3.46
C GLY A 32 0.72 26.08 3.45
N ALA A 33 0.33 24.86 3.81
CA ALA A 33 -1.06 24.44 3.76
C ALA A 33 -1.73 24.63 5.11
N GLY A 34 -2.87 25.31 5.13
CA GLY A 34 -3.72 25.37 6.32
C GLY A 34 -4.11 23.95 6.79
N LYS A 35 -4.48 23.81 8.07
CA LYS A 35 -4.85 22.53 8.70
C LYS A 35 -5.79 21.64 7.86
N GLY A 36 -6.67 22.25 7.07
CA GLY A 36 -7.58 21.51 6.18
C GLY A 36 -6.87 20.72 5.07
N ALA A 37 -5.82 21.28 4.48
CA ALA A 37 -5.08 20.58 3.42
C ALA A 37 -4.28 19.38 3.96
N LEU A 38 -3.74 19.49 5.19
CA LEU A 38 -3.07 18.38 5.86
C LEU A 38 -4.04 17.23 6.16
N VAL A 39 -5.25 17.55 6.61
CA VAL A 39 -6.29 16.53 6.85
C VAL A 39 -6.68 15.82 5.56
N ILE A 40 -6.87 16.57 4.47
CA ILE A 40 -7.18 15.97 3.16
C ILE A 40 -6.05 15.06 2.70
N ALA A 41 -4.80 15.52 2.78
CA ALA A 41 -3.63 14.71 2.40
C ALA A 41 -3.52 13.42 3.24
N ALA A 42 -3.79 13.50 4.54
CA ALA A 42 -3.79 12.36 5.44
C ALA A 42 -4.89 11.34 5.08
N ILE A 43 -6.11 11.80 4.79
CA ILE A 43 -7.22 10.93 4.37
C ILE A 43 -6.88 10.21 3.06
N PHE A 44 -6.35 10.93 2.07
CA PHE A 44 -5.91 10.33 0.81
C PHE A 44 -4.78 9.32 1.03
N GLY A 45 -3.80 9.63 1.89
CA GLY A 45 -2.71 8.72 2.22
C GLY A 45 -3.20 7.41 2.83
N VAL A 46 -4.11 7.47 3.80
CA VAL A 46 -4.74 6.29 4.39
C VAL A 46 -5.58 5.53 3.35
N GLY A 47 -6.31 6.24 2.49
CA GLY A 47 -7.10 5.63 1.42
C GLY A 47 -6.23 4.82 0.43
N ILE A 48 -5.08 5.37 0.02
CA ILE A 48 -4.13 4.67 -0.86
C ILE A 48 -3.52 3.46 -0.15
N ALA A 49 -3.13 3.60 1.11
CA ALA A 49 -2.60 2.50 1.91
C ALA A 49 -3.64 1.37 2.07
N ALA A 50 -4.90 1.71 2.37
CA ALA A 50 -6.00 0.76 2.48
C ALA A 50 -6.30 0.06 1.14
N PHE A 51 -6.26 0.79 0.03
CA PHE A 51 -6.41 0.22 -1.30
C PHE A 51 -5.31 -0.80 -1.62
N GLY A 52 -4.04 -0.45 -1.38
CA GLY A 52 -2.90 -1.37 -1.55
C GLY A 52 -3.00 -2.61 -0.65
N CYS A 53 -3.41 -2.41 0.61
CA CYS A 53 -3.69 -3.48 1.55
C CYS A 53 -4.78 -4.43 1.04
N GLY A 54 -5.92 -3.90 0.60
CA GLY A 54 -7.02 -4.69 0.06
C GLY A 54 -6.62 -5.54 -1.14
N LEU A 55 -5.81 -4.99 -2.06
CA LEU A 55 -5.25 -5.76 -3.17
C LEU A 55 -4.31 -6.88 -2.69
N GLY A 56 -3.46 -6.58 -1.72
CA GLY A 56 -2.55 -7.57 -1.12
C GLY A 56 -3.32 -8.69 -0.42
N GLN A 57 -4.27 -8.34 0.43
CA GLN A 57 -5.12 -9.29 1.14
C GLN A 57 -5.94 -10.16 0.18
N GLY A 58 -6.51 -9.56 -0.87
CA GLY A 58 -7.24 -10.29 -1.90
C GLY A 58 -6.39 -11.35 -2.59
N ARG A 59 -5.12 -11.03 -2.90
CA ARG A 59 -4.18 -11.99 -3.50
C ARG A 59 -3.78 -13.10 -2.54
N ILE A 60 -3.52 -12.78 -1.28
CA ILE A 60 -3.20 -13.77 -0.24
C ILE A 60 -4.38 -14.73 -0.07
N GLY A 61 -5.60 -14.19 0.07
CA GLY A 61 -6.81 -14.99 0.23
C GLY A 61 -7.07 -15.88 -0.98
N ALA A 62 -7.00 -15.35 -2.18
CA ALA A 62 -7.20 -16.11 -3.42
C ALA A 62 -6.18 -17.25 -3.56
N ALA A 63 -4.90 -16.97 -3.34
CA ALA A 63 -3.84 -17.98 -3.44
C ALA A 63 -4.00 -19.08 -2.40
N ALA A 64 -4.36 -18.74 -1.17
CA ALA A 64 -4.62 -19.70 -0.10
C ALA A 64 -5.83 -20.60 -0.43
N GLN A 65 -6.93 -20.02 -0.88
CA GLN A 65 -8.13 -20.78 -1.27
C GLN A 65 -7.87 -21.71 -2.46
N GLU A 66 -7.13 -21.23 -3.46
CA GLU A 66 -6.73 -22.05 -4.59
C GLU A 66 -5.83 -23.21 -4.18
N GLY A 67 -4.87 -22.96 -3.27
CA GLY A 67 -4.01 -24.01 -2.71
C GLY A 67 -4.79 -25.07 -1.95
N ILE A 68 -5.75 -24.67 -1.12
CA ILE A 68 -6.63 -25.57 -0.36
C ILE A 68 -7.55 -26.34 -1.29
N ALA A 69 -8.07 -25.71 -2.35
CA ALA A 69 -8.92 -26.39 -3.33
C ALA A 69 -8.17 -27.51 -4.08
N ARG A 70 -6.88 -27.30 -4.36
CA ARG A 70 -6.02 -28.33 -4.99
C ARG A 70 -5.60 -29.42 -4.02
N ASN A 71 -5.45 -29.09 -2.74
CA ASN A 71 -5.06 -30.03 -1.68
C ASN A 71 -5.85 -29.73 -0.39
N PRO A 72 -7.05 -30.31 -0.22
CA PRO A 72 -7.87 -30.09 0.96
C PRO A 72 -7.19 -30.47 2.28
N GLY A 73 -6.26 -31.42 2.25
CA GLY A 73 -5.48 -31.83 3.42
C GLY A 73 -4.57 -30.73 3.95
N ALA A 74 -4.18 -29.76 3.12
CA ALA A 74 -3.34 -28.63 3.50
C ALA A 74 -4.09 -27.51 4.25
N ALA A 75 -5.42 -27.56 4.34
CA ALA A 75 -6.23 -26.47 4.92
C ALA A 75 -5.76 -26.09 6.33
N LYS A 76 -5.49 -27.06 7.21
CA LYS A 76 -5.03 -26.80 8.58
C LYS A 76 -3.65 -26.15 8.64
N SER A 77 -2.72 -26.58 7.79
CA SER A 77 -1.34 -26.07 7.76
C SER A 77 -1.25 -24.69 7.10
N MET A 78 -2.15 -24.37 6.16
CA MET A 78 -2.18 -23.10 5.46
C MET A 78 -2.95 -22.00 6.22
N PHE A 79 -3.82 -22.38 7.15
CA PHE A 79 -4.68 -21.41 7.87
C PHE A 79 -3.86 -20.38 8.64
N ILE A 80 -2.91 -20.83 9.47
CA ILE A 80 -2.10 -19.93 10.31
C ILE A 80 -1.21 -19.00 9.47
N PRO A 81 -0.41 -19.49 8.49
CA PRO A 81 0.36 -18.61 7.62
C PRO A 81 -0.50 -17.60 6.85
N MET A 82 -1.69 -17.98 6.40
CA MET A 82 -2.62 -17.10 5.72
C MET A 82 -3.08 -15.96 6.64
N ILE A 83 -3.54 -16.28 7.85
CA ILE A 83 -4.00 -15.27 8.82
C ILE A 83 -2.86 -14.34 9.22
N LEU A 84 -1.65 -14.86 9.46
CA LEU A 84 -0.49 -14.03 9.76
C LEU A 84 -0.16 -13.07 8.61
N ALA A 85 -0.16 -13.57 7.36
CA ALA A 85 0.11 -12.72 6.21
C ALA A 85 -0.95 -11.61 6.05
N LEU A 86 -2.23 -11.93 6.25
CA LEU A 86 -3.32 -10.93 6.24
C LEU A 86 -3.13 -9.88 7.35
N ALA A 87 -2.81 -10.31 8.57
CA ALA A 87 -2.62 -9.43 9.71
C ALA A 87 -1.42 -8.50 9.52
N PHE A 88 -0.29 -8.99 8.99
CA PHE A 88 0.87 -8.15 8.71
C PHE A 88 0.59 -7.08 7.64
N VAL A 89 -0.12 -7.43 6.59
CA VAL A 89 -0.52 -6.46 5.56
C VAL A 89 -1.44 -5.40 6.16
N GLU A 90 -2.39 -5.79 7.01
CA GLU A 90 -3.31 -4.85 7.68
C GLU A 90 -2.60 -3.93 8.67
N THR A 91 -1.56 -4.43 9.36
CA THR A 91 -0.76 -3.63 10.30
C THR A 91 -0.12 -2.41 9.63
N LEU A 92 0.26 -2.50 8.35
CA LEU A 92 0.80 -1.38 7.59
C LEU A 92 -0.22 -0.24 7.42
N VAL A 93 -1.49 -0.57 7.19
CA VAL A 93 -2.57 0.43 7.12
C VAL A 93 -2.82 1.06 8.49
N LEU A 94 -2.85 0.25 9.55
CA LEU A 94 -3.00 0.75 10.91
C LEU A 94 -1.86 1.69 11.30
N LEU A 95 -0.62 1.36 10.92
CA LEU A 95 0.53 2.24 11.14
C LEU A 95 0.37 3.57 10.40
N THR A 96 -0.06 3.53 9.13
CA THR A 96 -0.36 4.74 8.35
C THR A 96 -1.48 5.56 9.00
N PHE A 97 -2.51 4.90 9.50
CA PHE A 97 -3.60 5.57 10.21
C PHE A 97 -3.13 6.26 11.49
N VAL A 98 -2.27 5.61 12.26
CA VAL A 98 -1.69 6.19 13.49
C VAL A 98 -0.86 7.43 13.18
N THR A 99 -0.10 7.46 12.07
CA THR A 99 0.69 8.64 11.69
C THR A 99 -0.16 9.90 11.49
N VAL A 100 -1.42 9.76 11.07
CA VAL A 100 -2.37 10.88 10.93
C VAL A 100 -2.60 11.61 12.26
N PHE A 101 -2.55 10.89 13.39
CA PHE A 101 -2.73 11.48 14.72
C PHE A 101 -1.45 12.10 15.28
N ILE A 102 -0.29 11.63 14.83
CA ILE A 102 1.01 12.11 15.31
C ILE A 102 1.38 13.42 14.62
N VAL A 103 1.01 13.60 13.34
CA VAL A 103 1.35 14.76 12.50
C VAL A 103 0.41 15.96 12.73
N LYS A 104 -0.41 15.97 13.77
CA LYS A 104 -1.29 17.10 14.12
C LYS A 104 -0.55 18.35 14.58
#